data_3493e7d1cf55358e00e642bfe27da8c1
#
_entry.id   3493e7d1cf55358e00e642bfe27da8c1
#
_cell.length_a   1.000
_cell.length_b   1.000
_cell.length_c   1.000
_cell.angle_alpha   90.00
_cell.angle_beta   90.00
_cell.angle_gamma   90.00
#
_symmetry.space_group_name_H-M   'P 1'
#
loop_
_entity.id
_entity.type
_entity.pdbx_description
1 polymer ?
#
loop_
_entity_poly.entity_id
_entity_poly.type
_entity_poly.pdbx_seq_one_letter_code
_entity_poly.pdbx_strand_id
1 'polypeptide(L)'
;MSVQNRFLLLFGILFLVEFYVYQAFKNLVSNSWLRFGYWAITILIYGFTLYQMLTFNRASRDHHQIQLLLSLVMIFMLPKLIALVFLLVGDISRVFEYGFKYFTQEQKHFPERRKFISTTALATAGIFSALVIDGIIFGKYRHTARKVKLKLKNLPESFKGYKIVQISDVHSGSFFHPEKLQHAIDLINEQNADLVLFTGDMVNN
;
A
#
# COMPACT_ATOMS: atom_id res chain seq x y z
N MET A 1 -4.87 30.25 -1.37
CA MET A 1 -4.67 29.52 -0.08
C MET A 1 -3.17 29.35 0.12
N SER A 2 -2.65 29.80 1.28
CA SER A 2 -1.23 29.59 1.61
C SER A 2 -0.92 28.08 1.71
N VAL A 3 0.35 27.72 1.55
CA VAL A 3 0.80 26.32 1.69
C VAL A 3 0.42 25.78 3.07
N GLN A 4 0.56 26.59 4.11
CA GLN A 4 0.17 26.27 5.48
C GLN A 4 -1.32 25.92 5.61
N ASN A 5 -2.22 26.69 4.98
CA ASN A 5 -3.65 26.42 5.02
C ASN A 5 -4.03 25.12 4.31
N ARG A 6 -3.31 24.74 3.23
CA ARG A 6 -3.51 23.44 2.58
C ARG A 6 -3.09 22.28 3.48
N PHE A 7 -2.00 22.42 4.21
CA PHE A 7 -1.56 21.41 5.18
C PHE A 7 -2.55 21.27 6.34
N LEU A 8 -3.00 22.37 6.93
CA LEU A 8 -3.99 22.34 8.01
C LEU A 8 -5.29 21.66 7.56
N LEU A 9 -5.76 21.97 6.37
CA LEU A 9 -6.95 21.34 5.79
C LEU A 9 -6.75 19.85 5.56
N LEU A 10 -5.60 19.44 5.02
CA LEU A 10 -5.27 18.03 4.83
C LEU A 10 -5.24 17.27 6.17
N PHE A 11 -4.54 17.80 7.17
CA PHE A 11 -4.50 17.19 8.50
C PHE A 11 -5.87 17.11 9.16
N GLY A 12 -6.70 18.13 8.97
CA GLY A 12 -8.09 18.12 9.45
C GLY A 12 -8.91 17.00 8.81
N ILE A 13 -8.81 16.83 7.49
CA ILE A 13 -9.48 15.74 6.76
C ILE A 13 -8.98 14.38 7.24
N LEU A 14 -7.67 14.22 7.38
CA LEU A 14 -7.08 12.96 7.85
C LEU A 14 -7.54 12.62 9.27
N PHE A 15 -7.62 13.60 10.14
CA PHE A 15 -8.13 13.43 11.51
C PHE A 15 -9.61 13.01 11.52
N LEU A 16 -10.44 13.59 10.65
CA LEU A 16 -11.84 13.18 10.50
C LEU A 16 -11.96 11.73 10.03
N VAL A 17 -11.16 11.34 9.03
CA VAL A 17 -11.10 9.94 8.55
C VAL A 17 -10.68 9.00 9.69
N GLU A 18 -9.64 9.37 10.43
CA GLU A 18 -9.14 8.61 11.56
C GLU A 18 -10.22 8.39 12.62
N PHE A 19 -10.87 9.48 13.02
CA PHE A 19 -11.94 9.44 14.02
C PHE A 19 -13.11 8.57 13.55
N TYR A 20 -13.48 8.67 12.28
CA TYR A 20 -14.57 7.89 11.71
C TYR A 20 -14.25 6.38 11.67
N VAL A 21 -13.04 6.01 11.22
CA VAL A 21 -12.58 4.61 11.22
C VAL A 21 -12.46 4.08 12.65
N TYR A 22 -11.99 4.90 13.59
CA TYR A 22 -11.93 4.54 15.00
C TYR A 22 -13.30 4.17 15.58
N GLN A 23 -14.40 4.80 15.14
CA GLN A 23 -15.75 4.43 15.61
C GLN A 23 -16.09 2.97 15.21
N ALA A 24 -15.68 2.50 14.05
CA ALA A 24 -15.84 1.12 13.66
C ALA A 24 -14.99 0.18 14.53
N PHE A 25 -13.73 0.53 14.77
CA PHE A 25 -12.83 -0.21 15.63
C PHE A 25 -13.36 -0.30 17.07
N LYS A 26 -13.83 0.82 17.64
CA LYS A 26 -14.43 0.89 18.97
C LYS A 26 -15.64 -0.02 19.13
N ASN A 27 -16.44 -0.21 18.08
CA ASN A 27 -17.63 -1.07 18.12
C ASN A 27 -17.29 -2.57 18.16
N LEU A 28 -16.12 -2.95 17.65
CA LEU A 28 -15.68 -4.34 17.60
C LEU A 28 -14.77 -4.72 18.77
N VAL A 29 -14.01 -3.76 19.28
CA VAL A 29 -13.02 -3.98 20.34
C VAL A 29 -13.51 -3.38 21.64
N SER A 30 -13.84 -4.20 22.62
CA SER A 30 -14.29 -3.76 23.95
C SER A 30 -13.12 -3.39 24.87
N ASN A 31 -11.94 -3.96 24.66
CA ASN A 31 -10.76 -3.75 25.51
C ASN A 31 -10.23 -2.32 25.39
N SER A 32 -10.21 -1.59 26.53
CA SER A 32 -9.75 -0.21 26.58
C SER A 32 -8.26 -0.03 26.28
N TRP A 33 -7.42 -1.01 26.62
CA TRP A 33 -6.00 -0.97 26.30
C TRP A 33 -5.74 -1.03 24.79
N LEU A 34 -6.50 -1.83 24.06
CA LEU A 34 -6.40 -1.88 22.60
C LEU A 34 -6.88 -0.58 21.96
N ARG A 35 -7.91 0.05 22.51
CA ARG A 35 -8.38 1.37 22.07
C ARG A 35 -7.34 2.46 22.32
N PHE A 36 -6.69 2.42 23.48
CA PHE A 36 -5.57 3.31 23.79
C PHE A 36 -4.39 3.05 22.84
N GLY A 37 -4.02 1.80 22.62
CA GLY A 37 -2.97 1.40 21.68
C GLY A 37 -3.22 1.92 20.26
N TYR A 38 -4.47 1.86 19.79
CA TYR A 38 -4.86 2.43 18.48
C TYR A 38 -4.47 3.92 18.39
N TRP A 39 -4.87 4.73 19.36
CA TRP A 39 -4.56 6.17 19.37
C TRP A 39 -3.08 6.45 19.58
N ALA A 40 -2.40 5.70 20.44
CA ALA A 40 -0.98 5.85 20.68
C ALA A 40 -0.17 5.60 19.38
N ILE A 41 -0.47 4.51 18.66
CA ILE A 41 0.16 4.19 17.38
C ILE A 41 -0.17 5.27 16.34
N THR A 42 -1.42 5.68 16.25
CA THR A 42 -1.86 6.73 15.33
C THR A 42 -1.10 8.03 15.55
N ILE A 43 -1.02 8.50 16.79
CA ILE A 43 -0.32 9.74 17.16
C ILE A 43 1.19 9.62 16.82
N LEU A 44 1.82 8.50 17.13
CA LEU A 44 3.22 8.27 16.81
C LEU A 44 3.47 8.32 15.31
N ILE A 45 2.63 7.68 14.50
CA ILE A 45 2.78 7.66 13.04
C ILE A 45 2.56 9.04 12.44
N TYR A 46 1.49 9.74 12.83
CA TYR A 46 1.24 11.10 12.34
C TYR A 46 2.31 12.08 12.79
N GLY A 47 2.76 11.99 14.06
CA GLY A 47 3.85 12.82 14.58
C GLY A 47 5.16 12.57 13.84
N PHE A 48 5.51 11.30 13.58
CA PHE A 48 6.68 10.94 12.81
C PHE A 48 6.58 11.40 11.35
N THR A 49 5.41 11.22 10.72
CA THR A 49 5.17 11.71 9.35
C THR A 49 5.32 13.23 9.27
N LEU A 50 4.77 13.93 10.23
CA LEU A 50 4.88 15.40 10.32
C LEU A 50 6.35 15.82 10.51
N TYR A 51 7.08 15.17 11.42
CA TYR A 51 8.50 15.41 11.62
C TYR A 51 9.29 15.25 10.32
N GLN A 52 9.08 14.14 9.62
CA GLN A 52 9.73 13.89 8.33
C GLN A 52 9.37 14.93 7.26
N MET A 53 8.14 15.40 7.24
CA MET A 53 7.70 16.46 6.31
C MET A 53 8.35 17.82 6.65
N LEU A 54 8.51 18.15 7.92
CA LEU A 54 9.13 19.40 8.36
C LEU A 54 10.64 19.41 8.13
N THR A 55 11.28 18.25 8.25
CA THR A 55 12.73 18.09 8.02
C THR A 55 13.08 17.81 6.57
N PHE A 56 12.08 17.67 5.69
CA PHE A 56 12.30 17.37 4.29
C PHE A 56 12.99 18.53 3.57
N ASN A 57 14.21 18.29 3.11
CA ASN A 57 14.96 19.23 2.32
C ASN A 57 14.83 18.91 0.83
N ARG A 58 14.13 19.77 0.09
CA ARG A 58 13.93 19.62 -1.36
C ARG A 58 15.23 19.66 -2.16
N ALA A 59 16.27 20.31 -1.64
CA ALA A 59 17.55 20.45 -2.33
C ALA A 59 18.38 19.16 -2.26
N SER A 60 18.26 18.36 -1.21
CA SER A 60 19.02 17.12 -1.04
C SER A 60 18.47 15.94 -1.83
N ARG A 61 17.20 16.05 -2.34
CA ARG A 61 16.48 14.93 -3.01
C ARG A 61 16.71 13.60 -2.31
N ASP A 62 16.53 13.57 -1.00
CA ASP A 62 16.73 12.34 -0.23
C ASP A 62 15.66 11.31 -0.59
N HIS A 63 16.01 10.41 -1.51
CA HIS A 63 15.13 9.35 -1.99
C HIS A 63 14.65 8.44 -0.86
N HIS A 64 15.48 8.23 0.16
CA HIS A 64 15.14 7.45 1.36
C HIS A 64 13.98 8.07 2.11
N GLN A 65 14.03 9.38 2.34
CA GLN A 65 12.99 10.11 3.05
C GLN A 65 11.67 10.10 2.28
N ILE A 66 11.73 10.31 0.95
CA ILE A 66 10.55 10.23 0.08
C ILE A 66 9.94 8.83 0.14
N GLN A 67 10.76 7.79 -0.01
CA GLN A 67 10.31 6.40 -0.02
C GLN A 67 9.67 6.01 1.32
N LEU A 68 10.24 6.46 2.44
CA LEU A 68 9.70 6.25 3.77
C LEU A 68 8.34 6.93 3.95
N LEU A 69 8.21 8.19 3.54
CA LEU A 69 6.94 8.92 3.59
C LEU A 69 5.86 8.24 2.75
N LEU A 70 6.17 7.84 1.52
CA LEU A 70 5.24 7.10 0.66
C LEU A 70 4.83 5.76 1.27
N SER A 71 5.77 5.03 1.86
CA SER A 71 5.49 3.76 2.54
C SER A 71 4.55 3.94 3.72
N LEU A 72 4.75 4.98 4.55
CA LEU A 72 3.86 5.29 5.68
C LEU A 72 2.44 5.63 5.20
N VAL A 73 2.31 6.43 4.15
CA VAL A 73 0.99 6.75 3.55
C VAL A 73 0.31 5.48 3.05
N MET A 74 1.04 4.63 2.32
CA MET A 74 0.49 3.39 1.77
C MET A 74 0.07 2.40 2.85
N ILE A 75 0.85 2.23 3.91
CA ILE A 75 0.58 1.26 4.98
C ILE A 75 -0.56 1.73 5.89
N PHE A 76 -0.61 3.04 6.22
CA PHE A 76 -1.51 3.52 7.26
C PHE A 76 -2.69 4.33 6.77
N MET A 77 -2.54 5.13 5.70
CA MET A 77 -3.65 5.97 5.20
C MET A 77 -4.52 5.26 4.19
N LEU A 78 -3.92 4.58 3.22
CA LEU A 78 -4.67 3.94 2.15
C LEU A 78 -5.65 2.87 2.66
N PRO A 79 -5.29 1.99 3.62
CA PRO A 79 -6.24 1.04 4.21
C PRO A 79 -7.42 1.72 4.92
N LYS A 80 -7.18 2.86 5.55
CA LYS A 80 -8.26 3.62 6.21
C LYS A 80 -9.22 4.25 5.21
N LEU A 81 -8.73 4.69 4.05
CA LEU A 81 -9.59 5.15 2.96
C LEU A 81 -10.46 4.00 2.41
N ILE A 82 -9.91 2.80 2.30
CA ILE A 82 -10.68 1.61 1.93
C ILE A 82 -11.76 1.33 2.98
N ALA A 83 -11.40 1.30 4.26
CA ALA A 83 -12.36 1.12 5.34
C ALA A 83 -13.44 2.20 5.33
N LEU A 84 -13.07 3.47 5.09
CA LEU A 84 -13.97 4.60 4.98
C LEU A 84 -15.05 4.37 3.92
N VAL A 85 -14.70 3.87 2.74
CA VAL A 85 -15.67 3.58 1.67
C VAL A 85 -16.74 2.59 2.15
N PHE A 86 -16.35 1.48 2.76
CA PHE A 86 -17.30 0.49 3.30
C PHE A 86 -18.20 1.10 4.39
N LEU A 87 -17.63 1.88 5.28
CA LEU A 87 -18.38 2.52 6.37
C LEU A 87 -19.36 3.55 5.85
N LEU A 88 -18.97 4.36 4.87
CA LEU A 88 -19.85 5.34 4.23
C LEU A 88 -21.02 4.66 3.50
N VAL A 89 -20.76 3.59 2.75
CA VAL A 89 -21.83 2.79 2.12
C VAL A 89 -22.81 2.27 3.17
N GLY A 90 -22.30 1.80 4.32
CA GLY A 90 -23.13 1.38 5.44
C GLY A 90 -23.96 2.52 6.06
N ASP A 91 -23.40 3.71 6.16
CA ASP A 91 -24.10 4.87 6.72
C ASP A 91 -25.13 5.44 5.73
N ILE A 92 -24.78 5.54 4.46
CA ILE A 92 -25.69 5.94 3.39
C ILE A 92 -26.91 5.00 3.35
N SER A 93 -26.68 3.68 3.38
CA SER A 93 -27.77 2.70 3.39
C SER A 93 -28.69 2.84 4.62
N ARG A 94 -28.14 3.24 5.78
CA ARG A 94 -28.95 3.55 6.97
C ARG A 94 -29.81 4.80 6.79
N VAL A 95 -29.26 5.85 6.19
CA VAL A 95 -30.03 7.06 5.90
C VAL A 95 -31.24 6.74 4.99
N PHE A 96 -31.03 5.92 3.96
CA PHE A 96 -32.13 5.45 3.12
C PHE A 96 -33.17 4.61 3.90
N GLU A 97 -32.71 3.72 4.78
CA GLU A 97 -33.61 2.94 5.64
C GLU A 97 -34.42 3.83 6.59
N TYR A 98 -33.79 4.85 7.19
CA TYR A 98 -34.51 5.82 8.02
C TYR A 98 -35.56 6.59 7.23
N GLY A 99 -35.23 7.04 6.03
CA GLY A 99 -36.18 7.70 5.14
C GLY A 99 -37.38 6.81 4.79
N PHE A 100 -37.09 5.53 4.45
CA PHE A 100 -38.13 4.57 4.11
C PHE A 100 -39.04 4.23 5.31
N LYS A 101 -38.47 4.08 6.51
CA LYS A 101 -39.21 3.85 7.76
C LYS A 101 -40.17 4.98 8.10
N TYR A 102 -39.79 6.22 7.80
CA TYR A 102 -40.68 7.36 7.99
C TYR A 102 -41.99 7.23 7.21
N PHE A 103 -41.96 6.57 6.05
CA PHE A 103 -43.13 6.33 5.22
C PHE A 103 -43.89 5.03 5.54
N THR A 104 -43.20 3.99 6.10
CA THR A 104 -43.78 2.64 6.24
C THR A 104 -44.12 2.24 7.68
N GLN A 105 -43.75 3.03 8.68
CA GLN A 105 -43.95 2.77 10.13
C GLN A 105 -43.42 1.42 10.66
N GLU A 106 -42.62 0.69 9.87
CA GLU A 106 -41.98 -0.56 10.32
C GLU A 106 -40.73 -0.33 11.13
N GLN A 107 -40.68 -0.87 12.38
CA GLN A 107 -39.50 -0.82 13.25
C GLN A 107 -38.66 -2.09 13.10
N LYS A 108 -37.82 -2.19 12.08
CA LYS A 108 -36.80 -3.25 12.03
C LYS A 108 -35.42 -2.66 12.36
N HIS A 109 -34.84 -3.08 13.47
CA HIS A 109 -33.48 -2.69 13.87
C HIS A 109 -32.54 -3.86 13.59
N PHE A 110 -31.47 -3.61 12.78
CA PHE A 110 -30.51 -4.64 12.41
C PHE A 110 -29.11 -4.34 12.99
N PRO A 111 -28.87 -4.59 14.30
CA PRO A 111 -27.58 -4.32 14.93
C PRO A 111 -26.44 -5.19 14.35
N GLU A 112 -26.75 -6.39 13.89
CA GLU A 112 -25.81 -7.32 13.29
C GLU A 112 -25.23 -6.79 11.98
N ARG A 113 -26.01 -6.05 11.19
CA ARG A 113 -25.56 -5.41 9.95
C ARG A 113 -24.42 -4.42 10.19
N ARG A 114 -24.53 -3.59 11.25
CA ARG A 114 -23.49 -2.62 11.61
C ARG A 114 -22.19 -3.35 11.97
N LYS A 115 -22.31 -4.42 12.78
CA LYS A 115 -21.16 -5.24 13.16
C LYS A 115 -20.54 -5.89 11.92
N PHE A 116 -21.35 -6.43 11.03
CA PHE A 116 -20.89 -7.04 9.76
C PHE A 116 -20.12 -6.03 8.91
N ILE A 117 -20.69 -4.85 8.64
CA ILE A 117 -20.04 -3.81 7.83
C ILE A 117 -18.72 -3.34 8.46
N SER A 118 -18.70 -3.09 9.78
CA SER A 118 -17.49 -2.70 10.49
C SER A 118 -16.42 -3.79 10.45
N THR A 119 -16.80 -5.04 10.61
CA THR A 119 -15.88 -6.19 10.54
C THR A 119 -15.30 -6.32 9.13
N THR A 120 -16.15 -6.27 8.11
CA THR A 120 -15.73 -6.35 6.70
C THR A 120 -14.81 -5.19 6.33
N ALA A 121 -15.15 -3.97 6.73
CA ALA A 121 -14.32 -2.78 6.47
C ALA A 121 -12.93 -2.92 7.07
N LEU A 122 -12.83 -3.29 8.36
CA LEU A 122 -11.55 -3.42 9.05
C LEU A 122 -10.77 -4.65 8.60
N ALA A 123 -11.44 -5.77 8.32
CA ALA A 123 -10.78 -6.96 7.77
C ALA A 123 -10.18 -6.69 6.38
N THR A 124 -10.93 -6.05 5.48
CA THR A 124 -10.44 -5.68 4.14
C THR A 124 -9.26 -4.71 4.24
N ALA A 125 -9.37 -3.69 5.11
CA ALA A 125 -8.29 -2.74 5.35
C ALA A 125 -7.04 -3.45 5.92
N GLY A 126 -7.22 -4.37 6.86
CA GLY A 126 -6.13 -5.15 7.45
C GLY A 126 -5.43 -6.06 6.44
N ILE A 127 -6.20 -6.78 5.62
CA ILE A 127 -5.65 -7.61 4.52
C ILE A 127 -4.87 -6.74 3.54
N PHE A 128 -5.43 -5.60 3.15
CA PHE A 128 -4.74 -4.67 2.26
C PHE A 128 -3.44 -4.15 2.86
N SER A 129 -3.44 -3.76 4.16
CA SER A 129 -2.21 -3.35 4.86
C SER A 129 -1.16 -4.46 4.84
N ALA A 130 -1.55 -5.70 5.11
CA ALA A 130 -0.65 -6.85 5.10
C ALA A 130 -0.03 -7.08 3.72
N LEU A 131 -0.83 -6.98 2.64
CA LEU A 131 -0.36 -7.11 1.27
C LEU A 131 0.61 -5.98 0.89
N VAL A 132 0.34 -4.74 1.31
CA VAL A 132 1.24 -3.60 1.07
C VAL A 132 2.56 -3.78 1.82
N ILE A 133 2.51 -4.19 3.09
CA ILE A 133 3.72 -4.47 3.89
C ILE A 133 4.53 -5.59 3.23
N ASP A 134 3.89 -6.68 2.82
CA ASP A 134 4.54 -7.78 2.11
C ASP A 134 5.21 -7.29 0.81
N GLY A 135 4.51 -6.47 0.01
CA GLY A 135 5.05 -5.88 -1.21
C GLY A 135 6.27 -4.99 -0.95
N ILE A 136 6.23 -4.14 0.08
CA ILE A 136 7.32 -3.21 0.43
C ILE A 136 8.54 -3.97 0.98
N ILE A 137 8.35 -4.97 1.83
CA ILE A 137 9.44 -5.67 2.51
C ILE A 137 10.03 -6.77 1.63
N PHE A 138 9.18 -7.57 1.01
CA PHE A 138 9.59 -8.78 0.29
C PHE A 138 9.42 -8.68 -1.22
N GLY A 139 8.40 -7.94 -1.70
CA GLY A 139 8.00 -7.94 -3.11
C GLY A 139 9.13 -7.56 -4.06
N LYS A 140 9.93 -6.56 -3.70
CA LYS A 140 11.08 -6.08 -4.48
C LYS A 140 12.24 -7.09 -4.62
N TYR A 141 12.23 -8.16 -3.82
CA TYR A 141 13.24 -9.22 -3.88
C TYR A 141 12.71 -10.54 -4.48
N ARG A 142 11.43 -10.58 -4.85
CA ARG A 142 10.81 -11.76 -5.48
C ARG A 142 11.02 -11.77 -6.99
N HIS A 143 12.28 -11.95 -7.40
CA HIS A 143 12.62 -12.06 -8.80
C HIS A 143 12.15 -13.40 -9.36
N THR A 144 11.70 -13.40 -10.62
CA THR A 144 11.26 -14.60 -11.33
C THR A 144 11.76 -14.58 -12.77
N ALA A 145 12.29 -15.70 -13.25
CA ALA A 145 12.66 -15.84 -14.66
C ALA A 145 11.43 -16.22 -15.50
N ARG A 146 11.08 -15.39 -16.47
CA ARG A 146 10.03 -15.68 -17.45
C ARG A 146 10.67 -16.18 -18.73
N LYS A 147 10.30 -17.37 -19.16
CA LYS A 147 10.83 -17.99 -20.40
C LYS A 147 9.90 -17.73 -21.57
N VAL A 148 10.43 -17.08 -22.60
CA VAL A 148 9.72 -16.79 -23.84
C VAL A 148 10.46 -17.45 -24.98
N LYS A 149 9.77 -18.28 -25.77
CA LYS A 149 10.34 -18.95 -26.93
C LYS A 149 9.99 -18.19 -28.20
N LEU A 150 10.98 -17.57 -28.81
CA LEU A 150 10.83 -16.86 -30.07
C LEU A 150 11.10 -17.78 -31.25
N LYS A 151 10.24 -17.71 -32.27
CA LYS A 151 10.42 -18.43 -33.55
C LYS A 151 10.62 -17.39 -34.64
N LEU A 152 11.84 -17.28 -35.15
CA LEU A 152 12.21 -16.34 -36.21
C LEU A 152 12.43 -17.11 -37.51
N LYS A 153 11.74 -16.69 -38.61
CA LYS A 153 11.78 -17.41 -39.91
C LYS A 153 13.17 -17.43 -40.55
N ASN A 154 13.95 -16.36 -40.38
CA ASN A 154 15.24 -16.16 -41.04
C ASN A 154 16.40 -16.20 -40.03
N LEU A 155 16.25 -16.98 -38.95
CA LEU A 155 17.33 -17.14 -37.98
C LEU A 155 18.40 -18.05 -38.52
N PRO A 156 19.68 -17.60 -38.59
CA PRO A 156 20.80 -18.48 -38.99
C PRO A 156 20.88 -19.71 -38.07
N GLU A 157 21.30 -20.86 -38.63
CA GLU A 157 21.42 -22.11 -37.90
C GLU A 157 22.30 -22.00 -36.63
N SER A 158 23.37 -21.18 -36.68
CA SER A 158 24.26 -20.93 -35.56
C SER A 158 23.60 -20.31 -34.35
N PHE A 159 22.42 -19.70 -34.51
CA PHE A 159 21.65 -19.10 -33.41
C PHE A 159 20.48 -19.96 -32.94
N LYS A 160 20.29 -21.15 -33.49
CA LYS A 160 19.26 -22.08 -33.00
C LYS A 160 19.57 -22.48 -31.56
N GLY A 161 18.62 -22.24 -30.67
CA GLY A 161 18.77 -22.55 -29.25
C GLY A 161 19.52 -21.48 -28.44
N TYR A 162 19.94 -20.41 -29.11
CA TYR A 162 20.61 -19.26 -28.40
C TYR A 162 19.73 -18.68 -27.33
N LYS A 163 20.27 -18.51 -26.14
CA LYS A 163 19.55 -18.01 -24.95
C LYS A 163 20.00 -16.60 -24.61
N ILE A 164 19.05 -15.71 -24.50
CA ILE A 164 19.28 -14.35 -24.11
C ILE A 164 18.53 -14.12 -22.78
N VAL A 165 19.22 -13.64 -21.76
CA VAL A 165 18.60 -13.09 -20.56
C VAL A 165 18.52 -11.57 -20.70
N GLN A 166 17.32 -11.03 -20.60
CA GLN A 166 17.10 -9.60 -20.56
C GLN A 166 16.82 -9.14 -19.13
N ILE A 167 17.53 -8.11 -18.70
CA ILE A 167 17.36 -7.45 -17.40
C ILE A 167 16.99 -6.00 -17.67
N SER A 168 15.99 -5.49 -16.98
CA SER A 168 15.53 -4.10 -17.08
C SER A 168 15.06 -3.60 -15.71
N ASP A 169 15.00 -2.27 -15.53
CA ASP A 169 14.37 -1.63 -14.39
C ASP A 169 14.92 -2.10 -13.02
N VAL A 170 16.23 -2.15 -12.91
CA VAL A 170 16.89 -2.64 -11.67
C VAL A 170 16.66 -1.71 -10.49
N HIS A 171 16.61 -0.38 -10.72
CA HIS A 171 16.39 0.63 -9.67
C HIS A 171 17.25 0.39 -8.42
N SER A 172 18.56 0.25 -8.62
CA SER A 172 19.52 -0.22 -7.60
C SER A 172 19.50 0.58 -6.31
N GLY A 173 19.14 1.88 -6.34
CA GLY A 173 18.95 2.72 -5.16
C GLY A 173 17.77 2.34 -4.27
N SER A 174 16.89 1.43 -4.71
CA SER A 174 15.74 0.94 -3.94
C SER A 174 16.07 -0.24 -3.01
N PHE A 175 17.27 -0.82 -3.14
CA PHE A 175 17.66 -2.00 -2.37
C PHE A 175 18.45 -1.63 -1.12
N PHE A 176 17.89 -1.90 0.06
CA PHE A 176 18.55 -1.71 1.35
C PHE A 176 19.48 -2.87 1.72
N HIS A 177 19.32 -4.02 1.09
CA HIS A 177 20.00 -5.28 1.40
C HIS A 177 20.60 -5.86 0.14
N PRO A 178 21.84 -5.45 -0.23
CA PRO A 178 22.51 -5.96 -1.43
C PRO A 178 22.63 -7.48 -1.45
N GLU A 179 22.78 -8.10 -0.27
CA GLU A 179 22.85 -9.55 -0.11
C GLU A 179 21.63 -10.30 -0.64
N LYS A 180 20.45 -9.65 -0.61
CA LYS A 180 19.22 -10.24 -1.16
C LYS A 180 19.16 -10.23 -2.68
N LEU A 181 20.04 -9.48 -3.34
CA LEU A 181 20.19 -9.50 -4.80
C LEU A 181 20.90 -10.75 -5.28
N GLN A 182 21.62 -11.47 -4.39
CA GLN A 182 22.30 -12.71 -4.76
C GLN A 182 21.33 -13.71 -5.40
N HIS A 183 20.12 -13.82 -4.85
CA HIS A 183 19.08 -14.67 -5.45
C HIS A 183 18.76 -14.29 -6.92
N ALA A 184 18.72 -13.00 -7.24
CA ALA A 184 18.50 -12.56 -8.63
C ALA A 184 19.68 -12.92 -9.53
N ILE A 185 20.90 -12.77 -9.02
CA ILE A 185 22.14 -13.16 -9.74
C ILE A 185 22.14 -14.66 -9.99
N ASP A 186 21.83 -15.44 -8.98
CA ASP A 186 21.77 -16.91 -9.09
C ASP A 186 20.72 -17.33 -10.11
N LEU A 187 19.55 -16.69 -10.08
CA LEU A 187 18.47 -16.93 -11.03
C LEU A 187 18.87 -16.62 -12.48
N ILE A 188 19.68 -15.57 -12.70
CA ILE A 188 20.24 -15.24 -14.02
C ILE A 188 21.24 -16.32 -14.46
N ASN A 189 22.16 -16.71 -13.59
CA ASN A 189 23.19 -17.70 -13.86
C ASN A 189 22.59 -19.09 -14.15
N GLU A 190 21.54 -19.48 -13.44
CA GLU A 190 20.80 -20.73 -13.67
C GLU A 190 20.21 -20.84 -15.08
N GLN A 191 19.98 -19.72 -15.78
CA GLN A 191 19.45 -19.79 -17.15
C GLN A 191 20.50 -20.27 -18.17
N ASN A 192 21.79 -20.27 -17.82
CA ASN A 192 22.89 -20.59 -18.70
C ASN A 192 22.74 -19.84 -20.04
N ALA A 193 22.68 -18.51 -19.96
CA ALA A 193 22.47 -17.64 -21.10
C ALA A 193 23.73 -17.49 -21.92
N ASP A 194 23.61 -17.45 -23.25
CA ASP A 194 24.69 -17.13 -24.17
C ASP A 194 24.98 -15.63 -24.21
N LEU A 195 23.96 -14.81 -23.83
CA LEU A 195 24.05 -13.35 -23.77
C LEU A 195 23.17 -12.81 -22.68
N VAL A 196 23.69 -11.85 -21.90
CA VAL A 196 22.91 -11.06 -20.95
C VAL A 196 22.81 -9.63 -21.47
N LEU A 197 21.58 -9.14 -21.65
CA LEU A 197 21.28 -7.78 -22.09
C LEU A 197 20.69 -6.97 -20.94
N PHE A 198 21.24 -5.80 -20.73
CA PHE A 198 20.68 -4.80 -19.85
C PHE A 198 20.02 -3.70 -20.70
N THR A 199 18.69 -3.49 -20.50
CA THR A 199 17.91 -2.61 -21.38
C THR A 199 17.50 -1.29 -20.70
N GLY A 200 18.12 -0.95 -19.57
CA GLY A 200 18.01 0.38 -18.98
C GLY A 200 17.45 0.43 -17.55
N ASP A 201 17.42 1.64 -17.01
CA ASP A 201 16.94 1.98 -15.67
C ASP A 201 17.66 1.25 -14.54
N MET A 202 18.97 1.49 -14.46
CA MET A 202 19.82 0.87 -13.42
C MET A 202 19.68 1.56 -12.06
N VAL A 203 19.47 2.87 -12.04
CA VAL A 203 19.49 3.69 -10.83
C VAL A 203 18.26 4.58 -10.73
N ASN A 204 17.81 4.86 -9.51
CA ASN A 204 16.80 5.89 -9.26
C ASN A 204 17.52 7.26 -9.26
N ASN A 205 17.20 8.12 -10.22
CA ASN A 205 17.65 9.51 -10.29
C ASN A 205 16.72 10.44 -9.50
#